data_9ed2e68d6d143d6cadc417e211e332cd
#
_entry.id   9ed2e68d6d143d6cadc417e211e332cd
#
_cell.length_a   1.000
_cell.length_b   1.000
_cell.length_c   1.000
_cell.angle_alpha   90.00
_cell.angle_beta   90.00
_cell.angle_gamma   90.00
#
_symmetry.space_group_name_H-M   'P 1'
#
loop_
_entity.id
_entity.type
_entity.pdbx_description
1 polymer ?
#
loop_
_entity_poly.entity_id
_entity_poly.type
_entity_poly.pdbx_seq_one_letter_code
_entity_poly.pdbx_strand_id
1 'polypeptide(L)'
;NLIDAIKTPIHGTSYVFVLSPSYKRPKHVKNLIAMESKLQDPVTYEHWALEVAGIKDTLVHTCTEYKKLGYRLIGYGAAAKGMTLLNYTHLPLEYIIDDNPLKQKKYSPGMNIPIVSSDCLDTLKDTDKVMFIPLAWNFFKEIRAKIVEKRSNPDDRFVRYFPEVRVEY
;
A
#
# COMPACT_ATOMS: atom_id res chain seq x y z
N ASN A 1 -9.20 -29.41 -13.48
CA ASN A 1 -9.62 -28.42 -14.46
C ASN A 1 -10.28 -27.23 -13.75
N LEU A 2 -9.98 -26.00 -14.20
CA LEU A 2 -10.68 -24.80 -13.78
C LEU A 2 -12.07 -24.80 -14.43
N ILE A 3 -13.12 -24.71 -13.62
CA ILE A 3 -14.51 -24.69 -14.09
C ILE A 3 -15.19 -23.35 -13.82
N ASP A 4 -14.65 -22.53 -12.90
CA ASP A 4 -15.12 -21.18 -12.67
C ASP A 4 -14.03 -20.30 -12.04
N ALA A 5 -14.13 -18.97 -12.24
CA ALA A 5 -13.31 -17.96 -11.58
C ALA A 5 -14.22 -16.79 -11.19
N ILE A 6 -14.52 -16.68 -9.91
CA ILE A 6 -15.45 -15.71 -9.36
C ILE A 6 -14.66 -14.52 -8.84
N LYS A 7 -14.88 -13.34 -9.42
CA LYS A 7 -14.25 -12.09 -8.98
C LYS A 7 -14.89 -11.60 -7.69
N THR A 8 -14.07 -11.21 -6.71
CA THR A 8 -14.50 -10.65 -5.44
C THR A 8 -13.83 -9.29 -5.18
N PRO A 9 -14.47 -8.36 -4.43
CA PRO A 9 -13.89 -7.06 -4.13
C PRO A 9 -12.87 -7.10 -2.98
N ILE A 10 -12.56 -8.27 -2.44
CA ILE A 10 -11.66 -8.44 -1.30
C ILE A 10 -10.24 -7.98 -1.69
N HIS A 11 -9.61 -7.16 -0.86
CA HIS A 11 -8.26 -6.61 -1.06
C HIS A 11 -8.05 -5.89 -2.41
N GLY A 12 -9.10 -5.19 -2.89
CA GLY A 12 -9.10 -4.48 -4.17
C GLY A 12 -9.65 -5.34 -5.30
N THR A 13 -9.11 -6.52 -5.54
CA THR A 13 -9.67 -7.56 -6.40
C THR A 13 -9.02 -8.89 -6.06
N SER A 14 -9.84 -9.91 -5.84
CA SER A 14 -9.41 -11.30 -5.66
C SER A 14 -10.27 -12.22 -6.50
N TYR A 15 -9.80 -13.45 -6.73
CA TYR A 15 -10.56 -14.46 -7.43
C TYR A 15 -10.70 -15.72 -6.58
N VAL A 16 -11.90 -16.28 -6.57
CA VAL A 16 -12.15 -17.63 -6.08
C VAL A 16 -12.14 -18.57 -7.29
N PHE A 17 -11.18 -19.48 -7.32
CA PHE A 17 -11.08 -20.48 -8.37
C PHE A 17 -11.79 -21.76 -7.98
N VAL A 18 -12.74 -22.21 -8.81
CA VAL A 18 -13.45 -23.46 -8.63
C VAL A 18 -12.82 -24.52 -9.51
N LEU A 19 -12.35 -25.60 -8.90
CA LEU A 19 -11.67 -26.69 -9.59
C LEU A 19 -12.52 -27.98 -9.56
N SER A 20 -12.46 -28.78 -10.62
CA SER A 20 -13.10 -30.07 -10.73
C SER A 20 -12.19 -31.09 -11.44
N PRO A 21 -12.25 -32.38 -11.10
CA PRO A 21 -11.57 -33.43 -11.88
C PRO A 21 -12.16 -33.59 -13.29
N SER A 22 -13.37 -33.09 -13.56
CA SER A 22 -14.01 -33.14 -14.88
C SER A 22 -13.13 -32.45 -15.96
N TYR A 23 -13.08 -33.05 -17.14
CA TYR A 23 -12.32 -32.55 -18.29
C TYR A 23 -12.99 -31.41 -19.05
N LYS A 24 -14.27 -31.14 -18.82
CA LYS A 24 -14.99 -30.09 -19.57
C LYS A 24 -14.76 -28.73 -18.96
N ARG A 25 -13.96 -27.88 -19.66
CA ARG A 25 -13.81 -26.47 -19.34
C ARG A 25 -14.99 -25.68 -19.93
N PRO A 26 -15.80 -25.00 -19.11
CA PRO A 26 -16.94 -24.21 -19.61
C PRO A 26 -16.52 -23.08 -20.55
N LYS A 27 -17.44 -22.66 -21.44
CA LYS A 27 -17.18 -21.61 -22.44
C LYS A 27 -16.77 -20.27 -21.78
N HIS A 28 -17.42 -19.90 -20.67
CA HIS A 28 -17.09 -18.66 -19.96
C HIS A 28 -15.66 -18.66 -19.40
N VAL A 29 -15.13 -19.77 -18.90
CA VAL A 29 -13.73 -19.87 -18.45
C VAL A 29 -12.77 -19.72 -19.61
N LYS A 30 -13.10 -20.26 -20.79
CA LYS A 30 -12.29 -20.02 -22.01
C LYS A 30 -12.25 -18.54 -22.38
N ASN A 31 -13.38 -17.84 -22.26
CA ASN A 31 -13.46 -16.41 -22.51
C ASN A 31 -12.61 -15.61 -21.50
N LEU A 32 -12.66 -15.97 -20.21
CA LEU A 32 -11.80 -15.34 -19.17
C LEU A 32 -10.31 -15.50 -19.50
N ILE A 33 -9.89 -16.70 -19.90
CA ILE A 33 -8.50 -16.96 -20.30
C ILE A 33 -8.13 -16.12 -21.55
N ALA A 34 -9.05 -16.01 -22.52
CA ALA A 34 -8.80 -15.21 -23.73
C ALA A 34 -8.66 -13.70 -23.39
N MET A 35 -9.40 -13.17 -22.42
CA MET A 35 -9.27 -11.79 -21.96
C MET A 35 -7.91 -11.50 -21.32
N GLU A 36 -7.24 -12.52 -20.80
CA GLU A 36 -5.91 -12.41 -20.18
C GLU A 36 -4.78 -12.78 -21.14
N SER A 37 -5.06 -12.90 -22.44
CA SER A 37 -4.05 -13.28 -23.46
C SER A 37 -2.83 -12.35 -23.49
N LYS A 38 -3.01 -11.06 -23.15
CA LYS A 38 -1.91 -10.09 -23.04
C LYS A 38 -0.85 -10.47 -22.00
N LEU A 39 -1.21 -11.27 -20.99
CA LEU A 39 -0.25 -11.76 -19.99
C LEU A 39 0.79 -12.73 -20.56
N GLN A 40 0.60 -13.20 -21.80
CA GLN A 40 1.59 -14.01 -22.51
C GLN A 40 2.62 -13.17 -23.27
N ASP A 41 2.37 -11.86 -23.41
CA ASP A 41 3.24 -10.93 -24.12
C ASP A 41 4.21 -10.25 -23.16
N PRO A 42 5.54 -10.42 -23.33
CA PRO A 42 6.56 -9.75 -22.52
C PRO A 42 6.40 -8.23 -22.46
N VAL A 43 5.95 -7.59 -23.54
CA VAL A 43 5.74 -6.14 -23.63
C VAL A 43 4.73 -5.65 -22.59
N THR A 44 3.74 -6.47 -22.23
CA THR A 44 2.79 -6.16 -21.15
C THR A 44 3.50 -5.94 -19.81
N TYR A 45 4.50 -6.76 -19.52
CA TYR A 45 5.28 -6.65 -18.26
C TYR A 45 6.28 -5.51 -18.29
N GLU A 46 6.83 -5.19 -19.46
CA GLU A 46 7.71 -4.02 -19.64
C GLU A 46 6.94 -2.72 -19.39
N HIS A 47 5.74 -2.56 -19.95
CA HIS A 47 4.88 -1.41 -19.70
C HIS A 47 4.49 -1.32 -18.22
N TRP A 48 4.09 -2.43 -17.61
CA TRP A 48 3.74 -2.46 -16.20
C TRP A 48 4.94 -2.10 -15.31
N ALA A 49 6.13 -2.56 -15.63
CA ALA A 49 7.35 -2.19 -14.90
C ALA A 49 7.63 -0.69 -14.96
N LEU A 50 7.40 -0.05 -16.14
CA LEU A 50 7.53 1.40 -16.29
C LEU A 50 6.48 2.16 -15.46
N GLU A 51 5.23 1.70 -15.44
CA GLU A 51 4.18 2.30 -14.61
C GLU A 51 4.54 2.23 -13.11
N VAL A 52 5.01 1.06 -12.65
CA VAL A 52 5.45 0.87 -11.26
C VAL A 52 6.64 1.77 -10.92
N ALA A 53 7.60 1.90 -11.83
CA ALA A 53 8.74 2.82 -11.66
C ALA A 53 8.26 4.29 -11.58
N GLY A 54 7.32 4.70 -12.44
CA GLY A 54 6.72 6.02 -12.40
C GLY A 54 6.01 6.35 -11.08
N ILE A 55 5.25 5.39 -10.54
CA ILE A 55 4.62 5.52 -9.22
C ILE A 55 5.69 5.68 -8.13
N LYS A 56 6.75 4.86 -8.14
CA LYS A 56 7.87 4.96 -7.22
C LYS A 56 8.50 6.35 -7.26
N ASP A 57 8.88 6.82 -8.44
CA ASP A 57 9.59 8.09 -8.62
C ASP A 57 8.72 9.27 -8.15
N THR A 58 7.42 9.25 -8.50
CA THR A 58 6.46 10.26 -8.05
C THR A 58 6.29 10.23 -6.53
N LEU A 59 6.20 9.06 -5.91
CA LEU A 59 6.06 8.93 -4.46
C LEU A 59 7.29 9.45 -3.73
N VAL A 60 8.48 9.05 -4.18
CA VAL A 60 9.75 9.49 -3.59
C VAL A 60 9.91 11.00 -3.73
N HIS A 61 9.62 11.56 -4.91
CA HIS A 61 9.65 13.00 -5.15
C HIS A 61 8.68 13.73 -4.21
N THR A 62 7.42 13.31 -4.16
CA THR A 62 6.40 13.91 -3.28
C THR A 62 6.84 13.90 -1.82
N CYS A 63 7.27 12.77 -1.29
CA CYS A 63 7.73 12.67 0.09
C CYS A 63 8.95 13.55 0.37
N THR A 64 9.86 13.64 -0.60
CA THR A 64 11.06 14.49 -0.48
C THR A 64 10.70 15.97 -0.42
N GLU A 65 9.78 16.44 -1.26
CA GLU A 65 9.33 17.84 -1.25
C GLU A 65 8.61 18.19 0.07
N TYR A 66 7.74 17.32 0.56
CA TYR A 66 7.09 17.56 1.84
C TYR A 66 8.08 17.55 3.01
N LYS A 67 9.11 16.70 2.97
CA LYS A 67 10.20 16.72 3.96
C LYS A 67 10.95 18.05 3.96
N LYS A 68 11.23 18.63 2.78
CA LYS A 68 11.84 19.98 2.65
C LYS A 68 10.93 21.08 3.24
N LEU A 69 9.60 20.90 3.17
CA LEU A 69 8.61 21.79 3.78
C LEU A 69 8.45 21.59 5.29
N GLY A 70 9.28 20.76 5.91
CA GLY A 70 9.28 20.50 7.35
C GLY A 70 8.33 19.42 7.82
N TYR A 71 7.75 18.63 6.91
CA TYR A 71 6.91 17.50 7.29
C TYR A 71 7.73 16.32 7.78
N ARG A 72 7.26 15.70 8.85
CA ARG A 72 7.74 14.41 9.33
C ARG A 72 7.09 13.31 8.51
N LEU A 73 7.85 12.32 8.08
CA LEU A 73 7.33 11.19 7.29
C LEU A 73 7.11 9.98 8.21
N ILE A 74 5.87 9.58 8.38
CA ILE A 74 5.49 8.50 9.29
C ILE A 74 4.68 7.45 8.53
N GLY A 75 5.11 6.18 8.60
CA GLY A 75 4.37 5.05 8.05
C GLY A 75 3.26 4.58 8.97
N TYR A 76 2.20 3.99 8.43
CA TYR A 76 1.17 3.30 9.21
C TYR A 76 0.85 1.93 8.63
N GLY A 77 0.95 0.90 9.46
CA GLY A 77 0.71 -0.48 9.11
C GLY A 77 1.97 -1.20 8.60
N ALA A 78 2.70 -1.88 9.48
CA ALA A 78 3.86 -2.70 9.12
C ALA A 78 3.41 -4.01 8.44
N ALA A 79 2.77 -3.88 7.27
CA ALA A 79 2.27 -4.98 6.45
C ALA A 79 3.33 -5.45 5.44
N ALA A 80 3.27 -6.71 5.02
CA ALA A 80 4.21 -7.27 4.03
C ALA A 80 4.30 -6.43 2.75
N LYS A 81 3.16 -5.99 2.21
CA LYS A 81 3.10 -5.10 1.03
C LYS A 81 3.84 -3.77 1.26
N GLY A 82 3.72 -3.21 2.47
CA GLY A 82 4.42 -1.99 2.86
C GLY A 82 5.93 -2.20 2.95
N MET A 83 6.38 -3.35 3.42
CA MET A 83 7.82 -3.67 3.45
C MET A 83 8.40 -3.77 2.05
N THR A 84 7.67 -4.39 1.11
CA THR A 84 8.07 -4.42 -0.31
C THR A 84 8.20 -3.00 -0.87
N LEU A 85 7.21 -2.13 -0.62
CA LEU A 85 7.25 -0.73 -1.05
C LEU A 85 8.48 -0.01 -0.48
N LEU A 86 8.71 -0.10 0.83
CA LEU A 86 9.80 0.60 1.50
C LEU A 86 11.18 0.15 0.99
N ASN A 87 11.37 -1.14 0.80
CA ASN A 87 12.62 -1.67 0.24
C ASN A 87 12.84 -1.27 -1.23
N TYR A 88 11.75 -1.01 -1.98
CA TYR A 88 11.85 -0.57 -3.37
C TYR A 88 12.05 0.95 -3.50
N THR A 89 11.43 1.74 -2.61
CA THR A 89 11.43 3.20 -2.68
C THR A 89 12.50 3.86 -1.82
N HIS A 90 13.00 3.18 -0.79
CA HIS A 90 13.91 3.69 0.23
C HIS A 90 13.40 4.97 0.90
N LEU A 91 12.08 5.11 1.11
CA LEU A 91 11.49 6.27 1.80
C LEU A 91 12.06 6.39 3.22
N PRO A 92 12.59 7.55 3.60
CA PRO A 92 13.24 7.78 4.88
C PRO A 92 12.20 8.09 5.97
N LEU A 93 11.36 7.10 6.31
CA LEU A 93 10.38 7.23 7.38
C LEU A 93 11.08 7.31 8.74
N GLU A 94 10.55 8.14 9.66
CA GLU A 94 11.06 8.21 11.02
C GLU A 94 10.73 6.93 11.81
N TYR A 95 9.50 6.46 11.66
CA TYR A 95 9.00 5.21 12.24
C TYR A 95 7.74 4.72 11.52
N ILE A 96 7.32 3.51 11.86
CA ILE A 96 6.07 2.91 11.37
C ILE A 96 5.17 2.63 12.55
N ILE A 97 3.95 3.13 12.51
CA ILE A 97 2.90 2.79 13.48
C ILE A 97 2.27 1.46 13.08
N ASP A 98 2.12 0.55 14.05
CA ASP A 98 1.35 -0.69 13.85
C ASP A 98 0.58 -1.04 15.13
N ASP A 99 -0.69 -1.40 14.97
CA ASP A 99 -1.57 -1.73 16.10
C ASP A 99 -1.31 -3.12 16.68
N ASN A 100 -0.61 -3.98 15.94
CA ASN A 100 -0.28 -5.31 16.41
C ASN A 100 0.89 -5.26 17.41
N PRO A 101 0.67 -5.58 18.72
CA PRO A 101 1.72 -5.52 19.73
C PRO A 101 2.89 -6.48 19.45
N LEU A 102 2.65 -7.54 18.67
CA LEU A 102 3.71 -8.49 18.29
C LEU A 102 4.74 -7.88 17.33
N LYS A 103 4.41 -6.78 16.65
CA LYS A 103 5.32 -6.06 15.74
C LYS A 103 5.99 -4.85 16.40
N GLN A 104 5.35 -4.30 17.43
CA GLN A 104 5.87 -3.13 18.15
C GLN A 104 7.22 -3.43 18.81
N LYS A 105 8.05 -2.39 18.97
CA LYS A 105 9.43 -2.47 19.49
C LYS A 105 10.37 -3.34 18.61
N LYS A 106 9.99 -3.60 17.37
CA LYS A 106 10.80 -4.26 16.35
C LYS A 106 11.14 -3.27 15.24
N TYR A 107 11.88 -3.76 14.26
CA TYR A 107 12.29 -2.97 13.10
C TYR A 107 11.77 -3.58 11.81
N SER A 108 11.53 -2.73 10.81
CA SER A 108 11.15 -3.19 9.48
C SER A 108 12.30 -3.96 8.82
N PRO A 109 12.03 -5.10 8.16
CA PRO A 109 13.05 -5.82 7.42
C PRO A 109 13.58 -4.98 6.26
N GLY A 110 14.89 -5.02 6.04
CA GLY A 110 15.60 -4.30 4.99
C GLY A 110 15.91 -2.84 5.34
N MET A 111 14.91 -2.03 5.66
CA MET A 111 15.07 -0.60 5.94
C MET A 111 15.40 -0.26 7.39
N ASN A 112 15.26 -1.22 8.30
CA ASN A 112 15.56 -1.05 9.73
C ASN A 112 14.83 0.14 10.40
N ILE A 113 13.59 0.43 9.97
CA ILE A 113 12.77 1.50 10.51
C ILE A 113 12.04 0.99 11.77
N PRO A 114 12.06 1.74 12.90
CA PRO A 114 11.41 1.28 14.12
C PRO A 114 9.89 1.20 13.98
N ILE A 115 9.29 0.18 14.60
CA ILE A 115 7.84 -0.03 14.64
C ILE A 115 7.34 0.28 16.05
N VAL A 116 6.37 1.20 16.13
CA VAL A 116 5.84 1.74 17.39
C VAL A 116 4.33 1.54 17.52
N SER A 117 3.81 1.69 18.76
CA SER A 117 2.37 1.71 19.03
C SER A 117 1.70 2.98 18.50
N SER A 118 0.40 2.90 18.21
CA SER A 118 -0.42 4.08 17.87
C SER A 118 -0.54 5.10 19.00
N ASP A 119 -0.12 4.79 20.20
CA ASP A 119 -0.05 5.76 21.33
C ASP A 119 0.96 6.87 21.05
N CYS A 120 1.92 6.67 20.13
CA CYS A 120 2.83 7.72 19.71
C CYS A 120 2.11 8.92 19.05
N LEU A 121 0.89 8.74 18.53
CA LEU A 121 0.09 9.85 17.99
C LEU A 121 -0.22 10.90 19.05
N ASP A 122 -0.42 10.47 20.30
CA ASP A 122 -0.72 11.34 21.44
C ASP A 122 0.52 12.16 21.89
N THR A 123 1.71 11.75 21.45
CA THR A 123 2.97 12.45 21.75
C THR A 123 3.39 13.48 20.67
N LEU A 124 2.73 13.47 19.52
CA LEU A 124 2.95 14.46 18.47
C LEU A 124 2.37 15.82 18.90
N LYS A 125 3.15 16.88 18.71
CA LYS A 125 2.68 18.24 19.03
C LYS A 125 1.71 18.76 17.96
N ASP A 126 0.84 19.68 18.31
CA ASP A 126 -0.06 20.33 17.35
C ASP A 126 0.70 21.17 16.31
N THR A 127 1.95 21.56 16.62
CA THR A 127 2.83 22.26 15.69
C THR A 127 3.58 21.33 14.73
N ASP A 128 3.58 20.02 14.97
CA ASP A 128 4.22 19.05 14.08
C ASP A 128 3.38 18.87 12.82
N LYS A 129 3.96 19.10 11.66
CA LYS A 129 3.37 18.75 10.36
C LYS A 129 3.76 17.32 10.01
N VAL A 130 2.79 16.45 9.84
CA VAL A 130 3.04 15.04 9.54
C VAL A 130 2.47 14.65 8.19
N MET A 131 3.28 13.96 7.41
CA MET A 131 2.82 13.24 6.23
C MET A 131 2.75 11.75 6.58
N PHE A 132 1.54 11.25 6.69
CA PHE A 132 1.27 9.84 6.93
C PHE A 132 1.28 9.04 5.63
N ILE A 133 1.99 7.92 5.63
CA ILE A 133 2.06 6.97 4.52
C ILE A 133 1.42 5.66 4.96
N PRO A 134 0.11 5.43 4.67
CA PRO A 134 -0.57 4.18 4.95
C PRO A 134 0.02 3.04 4.12
N LEU A 135 0.93 2.25 4.72
CA LEU A 135 1.63 1.15 4.06
C LEU A 135 0.71 -0.02 3.72
N ALA A 136 -0.36 -0.20 4.49
CA ALA A 136 -1.47 -1.10 4.16
C ALA A 136 -2.51 -0.36 3.30
N TRP A 137 -2.15 0.01 2.07
CA TRP A 137 -2.92 0.88 1.16
C TRP A 137 -4.40 0.50 0.98
N ASN A 138 -4.71 -0.78 1.07
CA ASN A 138 -6.08 -1.29 0.97
C ASN A 138 -6.97 -0.93 2.17
N PHE A 139 -6.37 -0.49 3.27
CA PHE A 139 -7.03 0.04 4.48
C PHE A 139 -6.82 1.55 4.64
N PHE A 140 -6.57 2.26 3.55
CA PHE A 140 -6.26 3.69 3.58
C PHE A 140 -7.32 4.52 4.33
N LYS A 141 -8.60 4.28 4.03
CA LYS A 141 -9.71 5.03 4.64
C LYS A 141 -9.80 4.79 6.14
N GLU A 142 -9.68 3.55 6.56
CA GLU A 142 -9.74 3.14 7.95
C GLU A 142 -8.55 3.69 8.75
N ILE A 143 -7.35 3.62 8.18
CA ILE A 143 -6.13 4.17 8.79
C ILE A 143 -6.25 5.69 8.93
N ARG A 144 -6.68 6.38 7.86
CA ARG A 144 -6.89 7.83 7.90
C ARG A 144 -7.91 8.23 8.96
N ALA A 145 -9.07 7.56 9.00
CA ALA A 145 -10.10 7.83 10.00
C ALA A 145 -9.57 7.67 11.43
N LYS A 146 -8.83 6.60 11.69
CA LYS A 146 -8.23 6.32 13.00
C LYS A 146 -7.20 7.37 13.42
N ILE A 147 -6.39 7.84 12.49
CA ILE A 147 -5.41 8.90 12.77
C ILE A 147 -6.13 10.21 13.09
N VAL A 148 -7.10 10.60 12.26
CA VAL A 148 -7.87 11.85 12.44
C VAL A 148 -8.68 11.84 13.75
N GLU A 149 -9.21 10.70 14.18
CA GLU A 149 -9.89 10.56 15.46
C GLU A 149 -8.96 10.85 16.65
N LYS A 150 -7.72 10.36 16.60
CA LYS A 150 -6.72 10.58 17.66
C LYS A 150 -6.01 11.94 17.54
N ARG A 151 -5.79 12.41 16.32
CA ARG A 151 -5.04 13.62 16.02
C ARG A 151 -5.72 14.41 14.91
N SER A 152 -6.51 15.41 15.31
CA SER A 152 -7.19 16.31 14.36
C SER A 152 -6.33 17.54 14.08
N ASN A 153 -5.25 17.37 13.32
CA ASN A 153 -4.37 18.46 12.92
C ASN A 153 -4.60 18.82 11.44
N PRO A 154 -5.01 20.07 11.10
CA PRO A 154 -5.31 20.48 9.74
C PRO A 154 -4.08 20.52 8.81
N ASP A 155 -2.89 20.53 9.39
CA ASP A 155 -1.63 20.50 8.63
C ASP A 155 -1.19 19.07 8.27
N ASP A 156 -1.83 18.03 8.83
CA ASP A 156 -1.48 16.65 8.48
C ASP A 156 -1.88 16.32 7.05
N ARG A 157 -1.08 15.48 6.41
CA ARG A 157 -1.25 15.03 5.04
C ARG A 157 -1.22 13.52 4.99
N PHE A 158 -1.94 12.94 4.00
CA PHE A 158 -2.02 11.49 3.80
C PHE A 158 -1.63 11.17 2.37
N VAL A 159 -0.64 10.31 2.17
CA VAL A 159 -0.23 9.89 0.83
C VAL A 159 -0.91 8.58 0.47
N ARG A 160 -1.74 8.64 -0.56
CA ARG A 160 -2.16 7.45 -1.29
C ARG A 160 -1.18 7.24 -2.45
N TYR A 161 -0.66 6.04 -2.63
CA TYR A 161 0.31 5.76 -3.67
C TYR A 161 -0.17 4.71 -4.69
N PHE A 162 -1.35 4.14 -4.50
CA PHE A 162 -1.93 3.19 -5.45
C PHE A 162 -3.41 3.50 -5.68
N PRO A 163 -3.93 3.46 -6.94
CA PRO A 163 -3.22 3.16 -8.20
C PRO A 163 -2.32 4.30 -8.69
N GLU A 164 -2.42 5.48 -8.11
CA GLU A 164 -1.62 6.67 -8.41
C GLU A 164 -1.28 7.41 -7.13
N VAL A 165 -0.22 8.23 -7.20
CA VAL A 165 0.21 9.03 -6.05
C VAL A 165 -0.67 10.27 -5.94
N ARG A 166 -1.33 10.40 -4.78
CA ARG A 166 -2.14 11.58 -4.41
C ARG A 166 -1.88 11.95 -2.97
N VAL A 167 -1.88 13.24 -2.68
CA VAL A 167 -1.86 13.78 -1.31
C VAL A 167 -3.27 14.21 -0.94
N GLU A 168 -3.79 13.65 0.15
CA GLU A 168 -5.10 13.98 0.72
C GLU A 168 -4.91 14.80 2.02
N TYR A 169 -5.88 15.69 2.27
CA TYR A 169 -5.91 16.61 3.40
C TYR A 169 -6.86 16.11 4.49
#